data_70127fbff1b204f02dc252c447d52a92
#
_entry.id   70127fbff1b204f02dc252c447d52a92
#
_cell.length_a   1.000
_cell.length_b   1.000
_cell.length_c   1.000
_cell.angle_alpha   90.00
_cell.angle_beta   90.00
_cell.angle_gamma   90.00
#
_symmetry.space_group_name_H-M   'P 1'
#
loop_
_entity.id
_entity.type
_entity.pdbx_description
1 polymer ?
#
loop_
_entity_poly.entity_id
_entity_poly.type
_entity_poly.pdbx_seq_one_letter_code
_entity_poly.pdbx_strand_id
1 'polypeptide(L)'
;KTPHTEYLIKLLRDNYHVAVLSRGYKRHSRGYVLATPQSTARSIGDEPYQMHTKFPSVTLAVDENRCHGIEQLLSIKEPSIEVVLLDDAFQHRYVKPGLSILLTDYHRLFCDDTLLPAGRLRESVNGKNRAQIVIVTKCPQDIKPIDYNIITKRLNLYPYQQLYLSLIHI
;
A
#
# COMPACT_ATOMS: atom_id res chain seq x y z
N LYS A 1 6.45 -0.78 -2.74
CA LYS A 1 5.05 -0.54 -2.36
C LYS A 1 4.19 -0.31 -3.60
N THR A 2 4.49 0.68 -4.42
CA THR A 2 3.74 1.03 -5.64
C THR A 2 3.44 -0.16 -6.55
N PRO A 3 4.38 -1.09 -6.88
CA PRO A 3 4.07 -2.26 -7.69
C PRO A 3 3.02 -3.19 -7.07
N HIS A 4 2.94 -3.27 -5.75
CA HIS A 4 1.92 -4.09 -5.08
C HIS A 4 0.55 -3.40 -5.09
N THR A 5 0.50 -2.07 -4.97
CA THR A 5 -0.72 -1.30 -5.17
C THR A 5 -1.21 -1.45 -6.60
N GLU A 6 -0.32 -1.38 -7.60
CA GLU A 6 -0.66 -1.63 -9.00
C GLU A 6 -1.16 -3.07 -9.25
N TYR A 7 -0.58 -4.06 -8.56
CA TYR A 7 -1.06 -5.44 -8.63
C TYR A 7 -2.49 -5.57 -8.08
N LEU A 8 -2.78 -4.94 -6.93
CA LEU A 8 -4.13 -4.92 -6.38
C LEU A 8 -5.13 -4.20 -7.29
N ILE A 9 -4.73 -3.10 -7.92
CA ILE A 9 -5.55 -2.42 -8.93
C ILE A 9 -5.92 -3.40 -10.05
N LYS A 10 -4.94 -4.11 -10.62
CA LYS A 10 -5.19 -5.09 -11.70
C LYS A 10 -6.12 -6.21 -11.27
N LEU A 11 -6.00 -6.67 -10.03
CA LEU A 11 -6.81 -7.76 -9.49
C LEU A 11 -8.29 -7.36 -9.29
N LEU A 12 -8.52 -6.09 -8.93
CA LEU A 12 -9.84 -5.64 -8.48
C LEU A 12 -10.63 -4.85 -9.53
N ARG A 13 -9.97 -4.10 -10.42
CA ARG A 13 -10.60 -3.12 -11.31
C ARG A 13 -11.61 -3.71 -12.30
N ASP A 14 -11.50 -4.99 -12.61
CA ASP A 14 -12.40 -5.63 -13.58
C ASP A 14 -13.74 -6.05 -12.94
N ASN A 15 -13.80 -6.07 -11.60
CA ASN A 15 -14.99 -6.47 -10.83
C ASN A 15 -15.54 -5.36 -9.92
N TYR A 16 -14.73 -4.32 -9.64
CA TYR A 16 -15.08 -3.26 -8.70
C TYR A 16 -14.69 -1.88 -9.20
N HIS A 17 -15.45 -0.87 -8.82
CA HIS A 17 -15.04 0.52 -8.97
C HIS A 17 -14.01 0.87 -7.89
N VAL A 18 -12.74 0.80 -8.29
CA VAL A 18 -11.59 0.99 -7.40
C VAL A 18 -11.16 2.45 -7.39
N ALA A 19 -10.94 2.98 -6.20
CA ALA A 19 -10.21 4.22 -6.01
C ALA A 19 -8.88 3.98 -5.30
N VAL A 20 -7.87 4.77 -5.62
CA VAL A 20 -6.57 4.80 -4.92
C VAL A 20 -6.44 6.13 -4.20
N LEU A 21 -6.15 6.11 -2.90
CA LEU A 21 -5.84 7.29 -2.11
C LEU A 21 -4.39 7.23 -1.62
N SER A 22 -3.57 8.14 -2.12
CA SER A 22 -2.17 8.31 -1.69
C SER A 22 -1.98 9.61 -0.92
N ARG A 23 -0.82 9.76 -0.28
CA ARG A 23 -0.44 11.02 0.36
C ARG A 23 -0.02 12.09 -0.64
N GLY A 24 0.51 11.67 -1.78
CA GLY A 24 1.12 12.59 -2.73
C GLY A 24 2.46 13.14 -2.20
N TYR A 25 3.38 12.25 -1.85
CA TYR A 25 4.70 12.67 -1.34
C TYR A 25 5.41 13.60 -2.33
N LYS A 26 5.98 14.72 -1.81
CA LYS A 26 6.66 15.78 -2.57
C LYS A 26 5.80 16.53 -3.60
N ARG A 27 4.48 16.39 -3.58
CA ARG A 27 3.60 17.21 -4.42
C ARG A 27 3.62 18.69 -3.96
N HIS A 28 3.29 19.59 -4.87
CA HIS A 28 3.18 21.02 -4.56
C HIS A 28 1.77 21.44 -4.13
N SER A 29 0.74 20.67 -4.48
CA SER A 29 -0.62 20.90 -4.04
C SER A 29 -0.82 20.53 -2.57
N ARG A 30 -1.91 21.01 -1.95
CA ARG A 30 -2.29 20.68 -0.57
C ARG A 30 -3.76 20.24 -0.51
N GLY A 31 -4.12 19.49 0.53
CA GLY A 31 -5.46 18.98 0.74
C GLY A 31 -5.87 17.93 -0.30
N TYR A 32 -7.16 17.72 -0.45
CA TYR A 32 -7.71 16.75 -1.41
C TYR A 32 -7.54 17.22 -2.85
N VAL A 33 -6.96 16.36 -3.68
CA VAL A 33 -6.86 16.56 -5.13
C VAL A 33 -7.26 15.27 -5.83
N LEU A 34 -8.34 15.31 -6.61
CA LEU A 34 -8.74 14.26 -7.51
C LEU A 34 -7.89 14.34 -8.79
N ALA A 35 -7.29 13.24 -9.21
CA ALA A 35 -6.52 13.19 -10.43
C ALA A 35 -7.43 13.35 -11.66
N THR A 36 -6.99 14.15 -12.61
CA THR A 36 -7.63 14.41 -13.90
C THR A 36 -6.64 14.17 -15.04
N PRO A 37 -7.07 14.08 -16.30
CA PRO A 37 -6.14 13.95 -17.43
C PRO A 37 -5.08 15.07 -17.51
N GLN A 38 -5.32 16.21 -16.89
CA GLN A 38 -4.38 17.35 -16.82
C GLN A 38 -3.45 17.28 -15.60
N SER A 39 -3.62 16.29 -14.72
CA SER A 39 -2.76 16.15 -13.55
C SER A 39 -1.32 15.83 -13.95
N THR A 40 -0.39 16.32 -13.15
CA THR A 40 1.06 16.15 -13.36
C THR A 40 1.70 15.57 -12.10
N ALA A 41 2.90 15.02 -12.21
CA ALA A 41 3.69 14.58 -11.05
C ALA A 41 3.89 15.70 -10.02
N ARG A 42 3.97 16.96 -10.48
CA ARG A 42 4.07 18.13 -9.59
C ARG A 42 2.80 18.38 -8.79
N SER A 43 1.62 18.10 -9.38
CA SER A 43 0.33 18.34 -8.71
C SER A 43 -0.07 17.21 -7.76
N ILE A 44 0.21 15.94 -8.09
CA ILE A 44 -0.26 14.79 -7.30
C ILE A 44 0.87 13.92 -6.72
N GLY A 45 2.13 14.14 -7.11
CA GLY A 45 3.29 13.35 -6.71
C GLY A 45 3.64 12.26 -7.74
N ASP A 46 4.90 11.82 -7.75
CA ASP A 46 5.44 10.91 -8.78
C ASP A 46 4.73 9.55 -8.80
N GLU A 47 4.61 8.89 -7.65
CA GLU A 47 3.98 7.56 -7.55
C GLU A 47 2.49 7.57 -7.92
N PRO A 48 1.66 8.51 -7.40
CA PRO A 48 0.27 8.64 -7.84
C PRO A 48 0.14 8.98 -9.32
N TYR A 49 1.01 9.84 -9.85
CA TYR A 49 1.00 10.19 -11.27
C TYR A 49 1.29 8.96 -12.16
N GLN A 50 2.29 8.14 -11.79
CA GLN A 50 2.58 6.89 -12.48
C GLN A 50 1.37 5.95 -12.50
N MET A 51 0.70 5.76 -11.34
CA MET A 51 -0.49 4.91 -11.25
C MET A 51 -1.64 5.48 -12.08
N HIS A 52 -1.88 6.79 -12.03
CA HIS A 52 -2.92 7.46 -12.82
C HIS A 52 -2.71 7.28 -14.33
N THR A 53 -1.48 7.46 -14.81
CA THR A 53 -1.13 7.29 -16.23
C THR A 53 -1.31 5.82 -16.68
N LYS A 54 -0.95 4.88 -15.82
CA LYS A 54 -1.00 3.44 -16.12
C LYS A 54 -2.41 2.86 -16.04
N PHE A 55 -3.27 3.43 -15.20
CA PHE A 55 -4.64 2.98 -14.95
C PHE A 55 -5.63 4.13 -15.08
N PRO A 56 -5.86 4.66 -16.30
CA PRO A 56 -6.70 5.86 -16.48
C PRO A 56 -8.18 5.65 -16.12
N SER A 57 -8.65 4.40 -16.08
CA SER A 57 -10.01 4.05 -15.66
C SER A 57 -10.21 3.98 -14.15
N VAL A 58 -9.13 4.05 -13.36
CA VAL A 58 -9.19 3.96 -11.90
C VAL A 58 -9.19 5.37 -11.30
N THR A 59 -10.13 5.62 -10.41
CA THR A 59 -10.19 6.87 -9.67
C THR A 59 -8.96 7.00 -8.76
N LEU A 60 -8.21 8.08 -8.90
CA LEU A 60 -7.05 8.33 -8.06
C LEU A 60 -7.17 9.70 -7.39
N ALA A 61 -6.92 9.74 -6.10
CA ALA A 61 -6.88 10.98 -5.34
C ALA A 61 -5.66 11.00 -4.40
N VAL A 62 -5.28 12.20 -4.02
CA VAL A 62 -4.24 12.43 -3.02
C VAL A 62 -4.77 13.36 -1.93
N ASP A 63 -4.45 13.02 -0.68
CA ASP A 63 -4.76 13.85 0.49
C ASP A 63 -3.79 13.50 1.63
N GLU A 64 -3.34 14.48 2.38
CA GLU A 64 -2.60 14.27 3.63
C GLU A 64 -3.50 13.70 4.74
N ASN A 65 -4.75 14.14 4.78
CA ASN A 65 -5.78 13.63 5.68
C ASN A 65 -6.55 12.48 5.04
N ARG A 66 -6.22 11.25 5.43
CA ARG A 66 -6.84 10.04 4.86
C ARG A 66 -8.32 9.93 5.14
N CYS A 67 -8.80 10.37 6.31
CA CYS A 67 -10.24 10.35 6.63
C CYS A 67 -10.99 11.26 5.67
N HIS A 68 -10.54 12.52 5.53
CA HIS A 68 -11.13 13.47 4.59
C HIS A 68 -11.08 12.97 3.14
N GLY A 69 -9.91 12.44 2.70
CA GLY A 69 -9.78 11.90 1.34
C GLY A 69 -10.74 10.73 1.06
N ILE A 70 -10.98 9.85 2.04
CA ILE A 70 -11.95 8.76 1.91
C ILE A 70 -13.37 9.32 1.81
N GLU A 71 -13.74 10.27 2.66
CA GLU A 71 -15.07 10.93 2.62
C GLU A 71 -15.34 11.57 1.26
N GLN A 72 -14.35 12.27 0.71
CA GLN A 72 -14.45 12.87 -0.63
C GLN A 72 -14.63 11.80 -1.72
N LEU A 73 -13.86 10.71 -1.68
CA LEU A 73 -14.00 9.60 -2.63
C LEU A 73 -15.37 8.93 -2.53
N LEU A 74 -15.88 8.68 -1.32
CA LEU A 74 -17.19 8.08 -1.11
C LEU A 74 -18.36 9.02 -1.50
N SER A 75 -18.11 10.32 -1.64
CA SER A 75 -19.11 11.28 -2.14
C SER A 75 -19.32 11.19 -3.65
N ILE A 76 -18.43 10.52 -4.39
CA ILE A 76 -18.56 10.30 -5.84
C ILE A 76 -19.70 9.30 -6.07
N LYS A 77 -20.74 9.74 -6.79
CA LYS A 77 -21.94 8.92 -7.00
C LYS A 77 -21.89 8.06 -8.26
N GLU A 78 -21.21 8.54 -9.30
CA GLU A 78 -21.18 7.89 -10.63
C GLU A 78 -19.76 7.89 -11.22
N PRO A 79 -19.12 6.71 -11.28
CA PRO A 79 -19.51 5.46 -10.61
C PRO A 79 -19.25 5.55 -9.10
N SER A 80 -20.10 4.92 -8.29
CA SER A 80 -19.89 4.84 -6.84
C SER A 80 -18.63 3.99 -6.53
N ILE A 81 -17.78 4.49 -5.66
CA ILE A 81 -16.56 3.78 -5.26
C ILE A 81 -16.90 2.62 -4.33
N GLU A 82 -16.49 1.42 -4.70
CA GLU A 82 -16.73 0.19 -3.94
C GLU A 82 -15.52 -0.24 -3.12
N VAL A 83 -14.30 0.05 -3.63
CA VAL A 83 -13.03 -0.29 -2.96
C VAL A 83 -12.10 0.90 -2.97
N VAL A 84 -11.60 1.28 -1.79
CA VAL A 84 -10.55 2.31 -1.65
C VAL A 84 -9.24 1.63 -1.24
N LEU A 85 -8.25 1.70 -2.11
CA LEU A 85 -6.88 1.27 -1.83
C LEU A 85 -6.10 2.43 -1.22
N LEU A 86 -5.63 2.26 0.02
CA LEU A 86 -4.79 3.24 0.71
C LEU A 86 -3.32 2.90 0.48
N ASP A 87 -2.63 3.71 -0.29
CA ASP A 87 -1.20 3.53 -0.54
C ASP A 87 -0.35 4.15 0.58
N ASP A 88 0.65 3.39 1.06
CA ASP A 88 1.58 3.73 2.14
C ASP A 88 0.89 4.28 3.42
N ALA A 89 -0.20 3.64 3.83
CA ALA A 89 -1.05 4.13 4.91
C ALA A 89 -0.99 3.30 6.20
N PHE A 90 -0.10 2.31 6.30
CA PHE A 90 -0.06 1.39 7.45
C PHE A 90 0.14 2.11 8.79
N GLN A 91 0.81 3.26 8.82
CA GLN A 91 0.99 4.09 10.01
C GLN A 91 -0.20 5.01 10.32
N HIS A 92 -1.20 5.11 9.42
CA HIS A 92 -2.39 5.93 9.61
C HIS A 92 -3.42 5.22 10.49
N ARG A 93 -3.39 5.47 11.79
CA ARG A 93 -4.25 4.77 12.79
C ARG A 93 -5.66 5.34 12.92
N TYR A 94 -5.93 6.50 12.33
CA TYR A 94 -7.27 7.13 12.34
C TYR A 94 -8.26 6.47 11.37
N VAL A 95 -7.76 5.67 10.42
CA VAL A 95 -8.57 4.88 9.50
C VAL A 95 -8.46 3.42 9.92
N LYS A 96 -9.58 2.74 10.09
CA LYS A 96 -9.64 1.28 10.30
C LYS A 96 -9.98 0.61 8.96
N PRO A 97 -9.00 0.07 8.25
CA PRO A 97 -9.25 -0.63 6.99
C PRO A 97 -9.91 -1.98 7.23
N GLY A 98 -10.69 -2.48 6.28
CA GLY A 98 -11.24 -3.84 6.29
C GLY A 98 -10.14 -4.90 6.14
N LEU A 99 -9.09 -4.59 5.36
CA LEU A 99 -7.92 -5.46 5.14
C LEU A 99 -6.65 -4.63 5.18
N SER A 100 -5.68 -5.06 5.99
CA SER A 100 -4.34 -4.47 6.05
C SER A 100 -3.28 -5.42 5.53
N ILE A 101 -2.49 -4.95 4.59
CA ILE A 101 -1.38 -5.68 3.99
C ILE A 101 -0.07 -5.02 4.40
N LEU A 102 0.79 -5.77 5.08
CA LEU A 102 2.12 -5.32 5.48
C LEU A 102 3.17 -5.90 4.53
N LEU A 103 4.03 -5.04 3.99
CA LEU A 103 5.14 -5.44 3.13
C LEU A 103 6.46 -5.45 3.91
N THR A 104 7.27 -6.49 3.69
CA THR A 104 8.65 -6.57 4.19
C THR A 104 9.59 -7.01 3.08
N ASP A 105 10.84 -6.58 3.13
CA ASP A 105 11.86 -6.95 2.14
C ASP A 105 12.50 -8.28 2.54
N TYR A 106 12.69 -9.20 1.58
CA TYR A 106 13.35 -10.49 1.78
C TYR A 106 14.76 -10.34 2.36
N HIS A 107 15.53 -9.39 1.86
CA HIS A 107 16.89 -9.14 2.30
C HIS A 107 16.98 -8.42 3.65
N ARG A 108 15.86 -7.86 4.13
CA ARG A 108 15.77 -7.13 5.38
C ARG A 108 14.35 -7.20 5.93
N LEU A 109 14.05 -8.27 6.64
CA LEU A 109 12.76 -8.44 7.28
C LEU A 109 12.55 -7.36 8.34
N PHE A 110 11.30 -6.93 8.55
CA PHE A 110 10.99 -5.91 9.55
C PHE A 110 11.37 -6.35 10.98
N CYS A 111 11.42 -7.65 11.26
CA CYS A 111 11.84 -8.19 12.55
C CYS A 111 13.35 -8.04 12.83
N ASP A 112 14.15 -7.81 11.78
CA ASP A 112 15.60 -7.63 11.88
C ASP A 112 16.02 -6.16 11.83
N ASP A 113 15.03 -5.26 11.75
CA ASP A 113 15.27 -3.83 11.64
C ASP A 113 14.93 -3.11 12.95
N THR A 114 15.48 -1.93 13.12
CA THR A 114 15.28 -1.08 14.29
C THR A 114 14.51 0.19 13.91
N LEU A 115 14.01 0.88 14.93
CA LEU A 115 13.32 2.15 14.74
C LEU A 115 14.25 3.25 14.24
N LEU A 116 13.69 4.19 13.47
CA LEU A 116 14.36 5.44 13.13
C LEU A 116 14.82 6.17 14.41
N PRO A 117 16.01 6.79 14.39
CA PRO A 117 16.97 6.93 13.29
C PRO A 117 17.97 5.77 13.15
N ALA A 118 18.01 4.82 14.10
CA ALA A 118 18.99 3.73 14.12
C ALA A 118 18.73 2.67 13.03
N GLY A 119 17.50 2.53 12.56
CA GLY A 119 17.10 1.65 11.47
C GLY A 119 16.12 2.34 10.52
N ARG A 120 15.22 1.57 9.90
CA ARG A 120 14.26 2.06 8.89
C ARG A 120 12.80 1.92 9.33
N LEU A 121 12.54 1.31 10.49
CA LEU A 121 11.18 1.16 10.97
C LEU A 121 10.61 2.51 11.39
N ARG A 122 9.42 2.81 10.89
CA ARG A 122 8.63 4.00 11.26
C ARG A 122 7.81 3.78 12.52
N GLU A 123 7.65 2.51 12.96
CA GLU A 123 6.95 2.11 14.16
C GLU A 123 7.48 0.77 14.69
N SER A 124 7.13 0.42 15.92
CA SER A 124 7.52 -0.84 16.55
C SER A 124 7.08 -2.06 15.74
N VAL A 125 7.89 -3.13 15.77
CA VAL A 125 7.58 -4.44 15.18
C VAL A 125 6.22 -4.98 15.63
N ASN A 126 5.78 -4.65 16.85
CA ASN A 126 4.45 -5.04 17.34
C ASN A 126 3.30 -4.44 16.50
N GLY A 127 3.54 -3.38 15.74
CA GLY A 127 2.58 -2.83 14.79
C GLY A 127 2.07 -3.84 13.75
N LYS A 128 2.82 -4.93 13.52
CA LYS A 128 2.41 -6.04 12.64
C LYS A 128 1.06 -6.66 13.01
N ASN A 129 0.64 -6.56 14.28
CA ASN A 129 -0.64 -7.11 14.75
C ASN A 129 -1.87 -6.53 14.04
N ARG A 130 -1.74 -5.38 13.36
CA ARG A 130 -2.84 -4.79 12.57
C ARG A 130 -2.97 -5.38 11.17
N ALA A 131 -1.96 -6.11 10.69
CA ALA A 131 -1.97 -6.71 9.36
C ALA A 131 -2.69 -8.08 9.39
N GLN A 132 -3.55 -8.34 8.43
CA GLN A 132 -4.11 -9.66 8.14
C GLN A 132 -3.23 -10.42 7.16
N ILE A 133 -2.56 -9.68 6.27
CA ILE A 133 -1.66 -10.26 5.26
C ILE A 133 -0.26 -9.65 5.42
N VAL A 134 0.75 -10.51 5.41
CA VAL A 134 2.16 -10.11 5.34
C VAL A 134 2.74 -10.63 4.04
N ILE A 135 3.36 -9.75 3.26
CA ILE A 135 3.99 -10.12 1.99
C ILE A 135 5.50 -9.85 2.10
N VAL A 136 6.29 -10.89 1.94
CA VAL A 136 7.74 -10.76 1.75
C VAL A 136 8.01 -10.46 0.28
N THR A 137 8.58 -9.32 0.02
CA THR A 137 8.85 -8.80 -1.33
C THR A 137 10.28 -9.07 -1.76
N LYS A 138 10.55 -9.01 -3.06
CA LYS A 138 11.88 -9.25 -3.66
C LYS A 138 12.44 -10.64 -3.33
N CYS A 139 11.58 -11.62 -3.23
CA CYS A 139 12.03 -13.00 -3.06
C CYS A 139 12.77 -13.47 -4.31
N PRO A 140 13.84 -14.29 -4.17
CA PRO A 140 14.45 -14.96 -5.30
C PRO A 140 13.46 -15.94 -5.94
N GLN A 141 13.64 -16.23 -7.23
CA GLN A 141 12.76 -17.15 -7.96
C GLN A 141 12.92 -18.62 -7.49
N ASP A 142 14.10 -18.96 -6.98
CA ASP A 142 14.51 -20.29 -6.54
C ASP A 142 14.40 -20.47 -5.02
N ILE A 143 13.53 -19.71 -4.35
CA ILE A 143 13.32 -19.82 -2.90
C ILE A 143 12.94 -21.25 -2.50
N LYS A 144 13.68 -21.82 -1.56
CA LYS A 144 13.50 -23.20 -1.12
C LYS A 144 12.49 -23.30 0.03
N PRO A 145 11.83 -24.47 0.22
CA PRO A 145 10.93 -24.69 1.35
C PRO A 145 11.56 -24.40 2.72
N ILE A 146 12.87 -24.64 2.84
CA ILE A 146 13.60 -24.34 4.09
C ILE A 146 13.65 -22.83 4.36
N ASP A 147 13.85 -22.01 3.33
CA ASP A 147 13.89 -20.55 3.46
C ASP A 147 12.52 -20.01 3.88
N TYR A 148 11.43 -20.57 3.34
CA TYR A 148 10.07 -20.23 3.76
C TYR A 148 9.87 -20.50 5.25
N ASN A 149 10.31 -21.68 5.75
CA ASN A 149 10.20 -22.04 7.16
C ASN A 149 11.04 -21.12 8.06
N ILE A 150 12.23 -20.72 7.62
CA ILE A 150 13.09 -19.78 8.34
C ILE A 150 12.40 -18.41 8.42
N ILE A 151 11.90 -17.90 7.32
CA ILE A 151 11.20 -16.61 7.26
C ILE A 151 9.97 -16.62 8.17
N THR A 152 9.16 -17.68 8.10
CA THR A 152 7.95 -17.82 8.92
C THR A 152 8.28 -17.77 10.41
N LYS A 153 9.31 -18.50 10.84
CA LYS A 153 9.78 -18.50 12.24
C LYS A 153 10.29 -17.11 12.66
N ARG A 154 11.08 -16.46 11.81
CA ARG A 154 11.65 -15.12 12.11
C ARG A 154 10.58 -14.05 12.22
N LEU A 155 9.61 -14.04 11.32
CA LEU A 155 8.50 -13.08 11.34
C LEU A 155 7.59 -13.26 12.55
N ASN A 156 7.53 -14.49 13.11
CA ASN A 156 6.72 -14.83 14.28
C ASN A 156 5.30 -14.22 14.18
N LEU A 157 4.59 -14.62 13.12
CA LEU A 157 3.26 -14.09 12.81
C LEU A 157 2.20 -14.68 13.75
N TYR A 158 1.12 -13.92 13.92
CA TYR A 158 -0.05 -14.41 14.67
C TYR A 158 -0.85 -15.41 13.83
N PRO A 159 -1.63 -16.33 14.46
CA PRO A 159 -2.37 -17.37 13.74
C PRO A 159 -3.38 -16.87 12.70
N TYR A 160 -3.88 -15.62 12.86
CA TYR A 160 -4.81 -15.01 11.91
C TYR A 160 -4.13 -14.36 10.71
N GLN A 161 -2.80 -14.26 10.70
CA GLN A 161 -2.03 -13.60 9.65
C GLN A 161 -1.63 -14.60 8.57
N GLN A 162 -1.81 -14.21 7.32
CA GLN A 162 -1.38 -15.00 6.17
C GLN A 162 -0.07 -14.46 5.62
N LEU A 163 0.85 -15.37 5.31
CA LEU A 163 2.16 -15.04 4.72
C LEU A 163 2.18 -15.38 3.23
N TYR A 164 2.58 -14.41 2.43
CA TYR A 164 2.82 -14.58 1.00
C TYR A 164 4.24 -14.15 0.64
N LEU A 165 4.80 -14.83 -0.37
CA LEU A 165 6.09 -14.47 -0.96
C LEU A 165 5.83 -13.85 -2.33
N SER A 166 6.44 -12.70 -2.59
CA SER A 166 6.28 -11.97 -3.84
C SER A 166 7.57 -11.98 -4.66
N LEU A 167 7.45 -12.44 -5.89
CA LEU A 167 8.51 -12.39 -6.89
C LEU A 167 8.48 -11.09 -7.70
N ILE A 168 7.64 -10.12 -7.31
CA ILE A 168 7.62 -8.81 -7.97
C ILE A 168 8.91 -8.08 -7.63
N HIS A 169 9.77 -7.97 -8.64
CA HIS A 169 10.96 -7.14 -8.60
C HIS A 169 10.64 -5.76 -9.18
N ILE A 170 11.18 -4.73 -8.54
CA ILE A 170 11.07 -3.33 -8.99
C ILE A 170 12.27 -3.03 -9.89
#